data_5d798752b3d437e5715cecd04a082286
#
_entry.id   5d798752b3d437e5715cecd04a082286
#
_cell.length_a   1.000
_cell.length_b   1.000
_cell.length_c   1.000
_cell.angle_alpha   90.00
_cell.angle_beta   90.00
_cell.angle_gamma   90.00
#
_symmetry.space_group_name_H-M   'P 1'
#
loop_
_entity.id
_entity.type
_entity.pdbx_description
1 polymer ?
#
loop_
_entity_poly.entity_id
_entity_poly.type
_entity_poly.pdbx_seq_one_letter_code
_entity_poly.pdbx_strand_id
1 'polypeptide(L)' 'MAQITLTQEEAAALRGALNSYVSDLRMEIADTDSWQFRQNLKREALLLKKLLEQLDAELASPAASL' A
#
# COMPACT_ATOMS: atom_id res chain seq x y z
N MET A 1 -2.87 18.19 0.45
CA MET A 1 -3.10 16.76 0.66
C MET A 1 -3.91 16.17 -0.49
N ALA A 2 -3.48 15.05 -0.99
CA ALA A 2 -4.15 14.44 -2.13
C ALA A 2 -5.37 13.64 -1.68
N GLN A 3 -6.45 13.76 -2.45
CA GLN A 3 -7.66 13.00 -2.20
C GLN A 3 -8.12 12.37 -3.49
N ILE A 4 -8.55 11.10 -3.41
CA ILE A 4 -9.01 10.38 -4.59
C ILE A 4 -10.27 9.61 -4.20
N THR A 5 -11.24 9.64 -5.08
CA THR A 5 -12.49 8.91 -4.88
C THR A 5 -12.49 7.64 -5.69
N LEU A 6 -12.72 6.50 -5.04
CA LEU A 6 -12.69 5.21 -5.67
C LEU A 6 -13.99 4.46 -5.43
N THR A 7 -14.40 3.67 -6.42
CA THR A 7 -15.47 2.72 -6.21
C THR A 7 -14.94 1.57 -5.35
N GLN A 8 -15.83 0.75 -4.84
CA GLN A 8 -15.45 -0.44 -4.08
C GLN A 8 -14.55 -1.37 -4.92
N GLU A 9 -14.92 -1.54 -6.17
CA GLU A 9 -14.15 -2.37 -7.09
C GLU A 9 -12.76 -1.82 -7.32
N GLU A 10 -12.67 -0.51 -7.53
CA GLU A 10 -11.39 0.14 -7.74
C GLU A 10 -10.51 0.07 -6.50
N ALA A 11 -11.10 0.27 -5.34
CA ALA A 11 -10.36 0.20 -4.09
C ALA A 11 -9.81 -1.21 -3.86
N ALA A 12 -10.61 -2.23 -4.14
CA ALA A 12 -10.18 -3.62 -3.99
C ALA A 12 -9.04 -3.95 -4.96
N ALA A 13 -9.16 -3.50 -6.20
CA ALA A 13 -8.11 -3.72 -7.20
C ALA A 13 -6.80 -3.04 -6.80
N LEU A 14 -6.89 -1.80 -6.33
CA LEU A 14 -5.73 -1.06 -5.88
C LEU A 14 -5.08 -1.72 -4.68
N ARG A 15 -5.89 -2.18 -3.74
CA ARG A 15 -5.40 -2.88 -2.57
C ARG A 15 -4.61 -4.13 -2.96
N GLY A 16 -5.13 -4.91 -3.89
CA GLY A 16 -4.43 -6.10 -4.37
C GLY A 16 -3.12 -5.77 -5.04
N ALA A 17 -3.12 -4.75 -5.89
CA ALA A 17 -1.90 -4.32 -6.57
C ALA A 17 -0.84 -3.83 -5.59
N LEU A 18 -1.25 -3.05 -4.60
CA LEU A 18 -0.32 -2.54 -3.58
C LEU A 18 0.23 -3.66 -2.70
N ASN A 19 -0.60 -4.65 -2.35
CA ASN A 19 -0.13 -5.80 -1.59
C ASN A 19 0.96 -6.55 -2.34
N SER A 20 0.76 -6.77 -3.63
CA SER A 20 1.77 -7.44 -4.45
C SER A 20 3.06 -6.63 -4.52
N TYR A 21 2.92 -5.33 -4.72
CA TYR A 21 4.08 -4.46 -4.83
C TYR A 21 4.87 -4.41 -3.52
N VAL A 22 4.18 -4.30 -2.38
CA VAL A 22 4.83 -4.28 -1.08
C VAL A 22 5.54 -5.61 -0.82
N SER A 23 4.93 -6.72 -1.23
CA SER A 23 5.57 -8.03 -1.11
C SER A 23 6.88 -8.08 -1.89
N ASP A 24 6.86 -7.56 -3.12
CA ASP A 24 8.07 -7.48 -3.94
C ASP A 24 9.12 -6.58 -3.31
N LEU A 25 8.71 -5.46 -2.74
CA LEU A 25 9.61 -4.55 -2.05
C LEU A 25 10.31 -5.24 -0.88
N ARG A 26 9.58 -6.05 -0.13
CA ARG A 26 10.16 -6.79 0.99
C ARG A 26 11.26 -7.72 0.54
N MET A 27 11.05 -8.37 -0.60
CA MET A 27 12.07 -9.25 -1.16
C MET A 27 13.30 -8.47 -1.58
N GLU A 28 13.10 -7.31 -2.21
CA GLU A 28 14.22 -6.45 -2.60
C GLU A 28 14.98 -5.92 -1.40
N ILE A 29 14.26 -5.55 -0.34
CA ILE A 29 14.90 -5.08 0.90
C ILE A 29 15.79 -6.17 1.47
N ALA A 30 15.35 -7.42 1.43
CA ALA A 30 16.12 -8.54 1.95
C ALA A 30 17.35 -8.82 1.10
N ASP A 31 17.27 -8.58 -0.21
CA ASP A 31 18.32 -8.95 -1.15
C ASP A 31 19.33 -7.84 -1.42
N THR A 32 19.00 -6.60 -1.08
CA THR A 32 19.90 -5.49 -1.40
C THR A 32 21.03 -5.35 -0.38
N ASP A 33 22.23 -5.10 -0.89
CA ASP A 33 23.42 -4.89 -0.07
C ASP A 33 23.65 -3.41 0.24
N SER A 34 23.04 -2.52 -0.52
CA SER A 34 23.21 -1.09 -0.32
C SER A 34 22.34 -0.61 0.84
N TRP A 35 23.00 -0.10 1.88
CA TRP A 35 22.27 0.39 3.04
C TRP A 35 21.33 1.55 2.68
N GLN A 36 21.82 2.48 1.89
CA GLN A 36 21.01 3.64 1.52
C GLN A 36 19.82 3.26 0.67
N PHE A 37 20.04 2.40 -0.31
CA PHE A 37 18.97 1.91 -1.16
C PHE A 37 17.93 1.16 -0.33
N ARG A 38 18.39 0.36 0.62
CA ARG A 38 17.50 -0.36 1.53
C ARG A 38 16.62 0.60 2.33
N GLN A 39 17.19 1.70 2.82
CA GLN A 39 16.42 2.68 3.58
C GLN A 39 15.35 3.33 2.71
N ASN A 40 15.67 3.62 1.45
CA ASN A 40 14.70 4.18 0.53
C ASN A 40 13.54 3.22 0.26
N LEU A 41 13.85 1.94 0.08
CA LEU A 41 12.83 0.92 -0.13
C LEU A 41 11.96 0.74 1.11
N LYS A 42 12.55 0.79 2.29
CA LYS A 42 11.79 0.68 3.54
C LYS A 42 10.83 1.84 3.72
N ARG A 43 11.27 3.04 3.37
CA ARG A 43 10.39 4.21 3.44
C ARG A 43 9.22 4.07 2.50
N GLU A 44 9.48 3.64 1.27
CA GLU A 44 8.41 3.43 0.30
C GLU A 44 7.42 2.38 0.78
N ALA A 45 7.93 1.27 1.31
CA ALA A 45 7.09 0.20 1.84
C ALA A 45 6.21 0.70 2.98
N LEU A 46 6.77 1.55 3.84
CA LEU A 46 6.02 2.10 4.96
C LEU A 46 4.88 3.00 4.49
N LEU A 47 5.15 3.85 3.51
CA LEU A 47 4.12 4.74 2.96
C LEU A 47 3.00 3.94 2.30
N LEU A 48 3.37 2.90 1.55
CA LEU A 48 2.38 2.05 0.89
C LEU A 48 1.58 1.24 1.90
N LYS A 49 2.21 0.83 2.99
CA LYS A 49 1.52 0.11 4.05
C LYS A 49 0.46 1.00 4.70
N LYS A 50 0.75 2.27 4.88
CA LYS A 50 -0.23 3.22 5.41
C LYS A 50 -1.42 3.35 4.47
N LEU A 51 -1.17 3.42 3.16
CA LEU A 51 -2.23 3.46 2.17
C LEU A 51 -3.09 2.21 2.22
N LEU A 52 -2.45 1.04 2.38
CA LEU A 52 -3.17 -0.21 2.50
C LEU A 52 -4.09 -0.22 3.72
N GLU A 53 -3.63 0.32 4.83
CA GLU A 53 -4.47 0.42 6.02
C GLU A 53 -5.68 1.29 5.78
N GLN A 54 -5.51 2.39 5.06
CA GLN A 54 -6.63 3.27 4.71
C GLN A 54 -7.62 2.57 3.78
N LEU A 55 -7.11 1.83 2.80
CA LEU A 55 -7.96 1.07 1.88
C LEU A 55 -8.71 -0.03 2.61
N ASP A 56 -8.06 -0.70 3.55
CA ASP A 56 -8.71 -1.72 4.35
C ASP A 56 -9.85 -1.14 5.17
N ALA A 57 -9.64 0.04 5.76
CA ALA A 57 -10.66 0.71 6.53
C ALA A 57 -11.86 1.08 5.66
N GLU A 58 -11.60 1.58 4.46
CA GLU A 58 -12.67 1.93 3.52
C GLU A 58 -13.47 0.71 3.08
N LEU A 59 -12.78 -0.38 2.79
CA LEU A 59 -13.44 -1.61 2.34
C LEU A 59 -14.16 -2.30 3.49
N ALA A 60 -13.67 -2.15 4.71
CA ALA A 60 -14.28 -2.79 5.87
C ALA A 60 -15.50 -2.03 6.39
N SER A 61 -15.71 -0.78 5.95
CA SER A 61 -16.81 0.05 6.42
C SER A 61 -17.74 0.45 5.28
N PRO A 62 -18.29 -0.50 4.54
CA PRO A 62 -19.19 -0.17 3.43
C PRO A 62 -20.43 0.56 3.92
N ALA A 63 -20.86 0.32 5.13
CA ALA A 63 -22.04 0.95 5.70
C ALA A 63 -21.85 2.45 5.87
N ALA A 64 -20.61 2.91 5.94
CA ALA A 64 -20.34 4.32 6.07
C ALA A 64 -20.84 5.10 4.86
N SER A 65 -21.07 4.42 3.76
CA SER A 65 -21.57 5.05 2.55
C SER A 65 -23.06 5.29 2.60
N LEU A 66 -23.72 4.79 3.57
CA LEU A 66 -25.14 5.03 3.75
C LEU A 66 -25.39 6.38 4.39
#